data_228d268fe2b1012e4f943ec65194c5be
#
_entry.id   228d268fe2b1012e4f943ec65194c5be
#
_cell.length_a   1.000
_cell.length_b   1.000
_cell.length_c   1.000
_cell.angle_alpha   90.00
_cell.angle_beta   90.00
_cell.angle_gamma   90.00
#
_symmetry.space_group_name_H-M   'P 1'
#
loop_
_entity.id
_entity.type
_entity.pdbx_description
1 polymer ?
#
loop_
_entity_poly.entity_id
_entity_poly.type
_entity_poly.pdbx_seq_one_letter_code
_entity_poly.pdbx_strand_id
1 'polypeptide(L)'
;MIFKQVGEGRPYPDHSWSSREWAEIPPRPVRLDQLITTKNMLDLQQVLAEDSTFYGDLFPHVVRWRGELYLEDGLHRALRAALHQRSVLHARVLELG
;
A
#
# COMPACT_ATOMS: atom_id res chain seq x y z
N MET A 1 -9.96 -11.06 -8.40
CA MET A 1 -8.66 -10.37 -8.37
C MET A 1 -8.45 -9.77 -6.98
N ILE A 2 -7.25 -9.87 -6.44
CA ILE A 2 -6.94 -9.38 -5.09
C ILE A 2 -7.09 -7.85 -5.02
N PHE A 3 -6.50 -7.15 -5.99
CA PHE A 3 -6.56 -5.71 -6.08
C PHE A 3 -7.62 -5.27 -7.09
N LYS A 4 -8.09 -4.03 -6.98
CA LYS A 4 -9.00 -3.45 -7.95
C LYS A 4 -8.36 -3.39 -9.33
N GLN A 5 -7.08 -3.00 -9.39
CA GLN A 5 -6.31 -2.91 -10.61
C GLN A 5 -4.83 -3.02 -10.30
N VAL A 6 -4.08 -3.66 -11.18
CA VAL A 6 -2.62 -3.68 -11.11
C VAL A 6 -2.11 -2.62 -12.08
N GLY A 7 -1.55 -1.54 -11.52
CA GLY A 7 -1.05 -0.44 -12.31
C GLY A 7 0.46 -0.34 -12.26
N GLU A 8 0.99 0.57 -13.03
CA GLU A 8 2.40 0.89 -13.07
C GLU A 8 2.57 2.40 -12.97
N GLY A 9 3.37 2.84 -11.99
CA GLY A 9 3.61 4.25 -11.77
C GLY A 9 2.52 4.93 -10.96
N ARG A 10 2.74 6.20 -10.65
CA ARG A 10 1.86 7.02 -9.83
C ARG A 10 1.16 8.04 -10.73
N PRO A 11 -0.18 7.93 -10.92
CA PRO A 11 -0.91 8.88 -11.75
C PRO A 11 -1.14 10.24 -11.09
N TYR A 12 -1.01 10.31 -9.77
CA TYR A 12 -1.26 11.52 -8.99
C TYR A 12 -0.01 12.41 -8.94
N PRO A 13 -0.18 13.71 -8.62
CA PRO A 13 0.96 14.62 -8.50
C PRO A 13 1.90 14.21 -7.37
N ASP A 14 3.18 14.54 -7.51
CA ASP A 14 4.17 14.29 -6.46
C ASP A 14 3.83 15.15 -5.24
N HIS A 15 3.67 14.49 -4.09
CA HIS A 15 3.28 15.14 -2.85
C HIS A 15 4.47 15.47 -1.94
N SER A 16 5.63 14.90 -2.21
CA SER A 16 6.87 15.13 -1.43
C SER A 16 6.73 14.86 0.07
N TRP A 17 5.79 14.01 0.46
CA TRP A 17 5.60 13.66 1.87
C TRP A 17 6.76 12.82 2.37
N SER A 18 7.33 13.24 3.51
CA SER A 18 8.40 12.51 4.17
C SER A 18 7.86 11.36 5.01
N SER A 19 8.74 10.42 5.37
CA SER A 19 8.38 9.32 6.28
C SER A 19 7.81 9.85 7.60
N ARG A 20 8.34 10.97 8.09
CA ARG A 20 7.86 11.59 9.32
C ARG A 20 6.43 12.08 9.18
N GLU A 21 6.10 12.70 8.07
CA GLU A 21 4.73 13.17 7.81
C GLU A 21 3.76 12.00 7.66
N TRP A 22 4.17 10.96 6.96
CA TRP A 22 3.36 9.74 6.85
C TRP A 22 3.09 9.12 8.22
N ALA A 23 4.08 9.12 9.11
CA ALA A 23 3.95 8.52 10.44
C ALA A 23 2.90 9.24 11.31
N GLU A 24 2.54 10.47 10.99
CA GLU A 24 1.53 11.23 11.72
C GLU A 24 0.10 10.86 11.29
N ILE A 25 -0.07 10.17 10.17
CA ILE A 25 -1.39 9.74 9.71
C ILE A 25 -1.77 8.45 10.45
N PRO A 26 -2.87 8.45 11.23
CA PRO A 26 -3.31 7.22 11.89
C PRO A 26 -3.70 6.16 10.86
N PRO A 27 -3.30 4.90 11.06
CA PRO A 27 -3.70 3.84 10.13
C PRO A 27 -5.19 3.57 10.24
N ARG A 28 -5.79 3.19 9.11
CA ARG A 28 -7.20 2.80 9.07
C ARG A 28 -7.37 1.59 8.16
N PRO A 29 -8.45 0.81 8.33
CA PRO A 29 -8.68 -0.36 7.48
C PRO A 29 -9.03 0.06 6.05
N VAL A 30 -8.40 -0.61 5.10
CA VAL A 30 -8.62 -0.41 3.67
C VAL A 30 -8.84 -1.78 3.03
N ARG A 31 -9.81 -1.90 2.15
CA ARG A 31 -10.06 -3.16 1.45
C ARG A 31 -9.05 -3.32 0.32
N LEU A 32 -8.47 -4.53 0.25
CA LEU A 32 -7.50 -4.85 -0.80
C LEU A 32 -8.09 -4.71 -2.20
N ASP A 33 -9.36 -5.10 -2.36
CA ASP A 33 -10.04 -5.06 -3.65
C ASP A 33 -10.39 -3.65 -4.14
N GLN A 34 -10.12 -2.64 -3.33
CA GLN A 34 -10.28 -1.23 -3.71
C GLN A 34 -8.95 -0.55 -4.01
N LEU A 35 -7.83 -1.25 -3.85
CA LEU A 35 -6.51 -0.68 -4.07
C LEU A 35 -6.06 -0.86 -5.52
N ILE A 36 -5.48 0.20 -6.08
CA ILE A 36 -4.79 0.16 -7.37
C ILE A 36 -3.30 0.18 -7.07
N THR A 37 -2.56 -0.80 -7.57
CA THR A 37 -1.13 -0.86 -7.31
C THR A 37 -0.38 0.15 -8.19
N THR A 38 0.74 0.66 -7.66
CA THR A 38 1.63 1.55 -8.42
C THR A 38 2.88 0.84 -8.91
N LYS A 39 3.02 -0.44 -8.57
CA LYS A 39 4.10 -1.31 -9.00
C LYS A 39 3.49 -2.62 -9.49
N ASN A 40 4.04 -3.17 -10.57
CA ASN A 40 3.56 -4.43 -11.13
C ASN A 40 4.55 -5.57 -10.97
N MET A 41 5.69 -5.33 -10.32
CA MET A 41 6.69 -6.35 -10.04
C MET A 41 6.88 -6.51 -8.53
N LEU A 42 7.12 -7.74 -8.10
CA LEU A 42 7.33 -8.02 -6.70
C LEU A 42 8.44 -9.06 -6.53
N ASP A 43 9.07 -9.06 -5.37
CA ASP A 43 10.06 -10.05 -4.99
C ASP A 43 9.36 -11.14 -4.16
N LEU A 44 9.23 -12.33 -4.76
CA LEU A 44 8.56 -13.44 -4.08
C LEU A 44 9.28 -13.86 -2.80
N GLN A 45 10.60 -13.75 -2.77
CA GLN A 45 11.36 -14.09 -1.56
C GLN A 45 10.96 -13.18 -0.40
N GLN A 46 10.79 -11.88 -0.66
CA GLN A 46 10.37 -10.93 0.37
C GLN A 46 8.93 -11.19 0.82
N VAL A 47 8.05 -11.54 -0.12
CA VAL A 47 6.66 -11.85 0.23
C VAL A 47 6.56 -13.08 1.10
N LEU A 48 7.37 -14.10 0.82
CA LEU A 48 7.32 -15.38 1.51
C LEU A 48 8.21 -15.42 2.75
N ALA A 49 9.09 -14.46 2.95
CA ALA A 49 9.97 -14.42 4.11
C ALA A 49 9.16 -14.14 5.38
N GLU A 50 9.27 -15.04 6.36
CA GLU A 50 8.57 -14.88 7.64
C GLU A 50 9.24 -13.84 8.53
N ASP A 51 10.55 -13.65 8.37
CA ASP A 51 11.38 -12.77 9.19
C ASP A 51 11.83 -11.55 8.43
N SER A 52 10.99 -10.98 7.56
CA SER A 52 11.38 -9.80 6.82
C SER A 52 11.66 -8.65 7.78
N THR A 53 12.92 -8.25 7.85
CA THR A 53 13.33 -7.06 8.59
C THR A 53 12.73 -5.86 7.90
N PHE A 54 11.98 -5.09 8.64
CA PHE A 54 11.26 -3.96 8.08
C PHE A 54 12.08 -2.69 8.24
N TYR A 55 12.50 -2.13 7.12
CA TYR A 55 13.06 -0.79 7.09
C TYR A 55 11.95 0.16 6.66
N GLY A 56 11.44 0.97 7.58
CA GLY A 56 10.42 1.95 7.28
C GLY A 56 9.18 1.82 8.16
N ASP A 57 8.05 2.29 7.64
CA ASP A 57 6.80 2.34 8.39
C ASP A 57 6.21 0.94 8.59
N LEU A 58 5.61 0.72 9.76
CA LEU A 58 4.90 -0.50 10.06
C LEU A 58 3.63 -0.67 9.21
N PHE A 59 3.11 0.40 8.65
CA PHE A 59 1.88 0.39 7.87
C PHE A 59 2.15 0.77 6.42
N PRO A 60 1.46 0.13 5.46
CA PRO A 60 1.53 0.55 4.06
C PRO A 60 1.03 1.97 3.87
N HIS A 61 1.49 2.61 2.80
CA HIS A 61 1.10 3.97 2.44
C HIS A 61 0.16 3.93 1.25
N VAL A 62 -0.99 4.55 1.40
CA VAL A 62 -2.02 4.62 0.37
C VAL A 62 -2.31 6.09 0.09
N VAL A 63 -2.46 6.45 -1.18
CA VAL A 63 -2.82 7.80 -1.60
C VAL A 63 -4.22 7.76 -2.18
N ARG A 64 -5.12 8.60 -1.66
CA ARG A 64 -6.44 8.78 -2.23
C ARG A 64 -6.41 9.99 -3.16
N TRP A 65 -6.73 9.76 -4.42
CA TRP A 65 -6.70 10.79 -5.44
C TRP A 65 -7.85 10.55 -6.43
N ARG A 66 -8.67 11.58 -6.63
CA ARG A 66 -9.83 11.52 -7.54
C ARG A 66 -10.75 10.33 -7.26
N GLY A 67 -10.98 10.05 -5.97
CA GLY A 67 -11.87 8.96 -5.55
C GLY A 67 -11.28 7.57 -5.62
N GLU A 68 -10.04 7.41 -6.06
CA GLU A 68 -9.36 6.13 -6.15
C GLU A 68 -8.27 6.00 -5.10
N LEU A 69 -8.05 4.76 -4.64
CA LEU A 69 -7.02 4.46 -3.63
C LEU A 69 -5.83 3.80 -4.32
N TYR A 70 -4.68 4.44 -4.22
CA TYR A 70 -3.43 3.96 -4.82
C TYR A 70 -2.49 3.46 -3.74
N LEU A 71 -2.01 2.22 -3.88
CA LEU A 71 -1.02 1.65 -2.96
C LEU A 71 0.36 2.16 -3.36
N GLU A 72 0.83 3.20 -2.67
CA GLU A 72 2.11 3.83 -2.98
C GLU A 72 3.29 3.01 -2.49
N ASP A 73 3.17 2.41 -1.31
CA ASP A 73 4.23 1.61 -0.70
C ASP A 73 3.60 0.49 0.12
N GLY A 74 4.27 -0.66 0.18
CA GLY A 74 3.80 -1.80 0.94
C GLY A 74 3.15 -2.89 0.12
N LEU A 75 3.50 -3.02 -1.17
CA LEU A 75 2.96 -4.05 -2.04
C LEU A 75 3.17 -5.46 -1.48
N HIS A 76 4.37 -5.75 -0.98
CA HIS A 76 4.68 -7.07 -0.41
C HIS A 76 3.81 -7.37 0.81
N ARG A 77 3.55 -6.36 1.61
CA ARG A 77 2.72 -6.48 2.81
C ARG A 77 1.27 -6.73 2.46
N ALA A 78 0.75 -6.03 1.45
CA ALA A 78 -0.60 -6.23 0.96
C ALA A 78 -0.78 -7.64 0.40
N LEU A 79 0.18 -8.13 -0.36
CA LEU A 79 0.13 -9.48 -0.89
C LEU A 79 0.22 -10.53 0.20
N ARG A 80 1.04 -10.29 1.23
CA ARG A 80 1.12 -11.20 2.37
C ARG A 80 -0.23 -11.28 3.09
N ALA A 81 -0.91 -10.15 3.28
CA ALA A 81 -2.24 -10.13 3.86
C ALA A 81 -3.21 -10.97 3.04
N ALA A 82 -3.15 -10.84 1.72
CA ALA A 82 -4.01 -11.64 0.83
C ALA A 82 -3.69 -13.13 0.93
N LEU A 83 -2.42 -13.52 1.03
CA LEU A 83 -2.01 -14.90 1.19
C LEU A 83 -2.52 -15.50 2.51
N HIS A 84 -2.71 -14.67 3.53
CA HIS A 84 -3.31 -15.05 4.80
C HIS A 84 -4.82 -14.93 4.79
N GLN A 85 -5.42 -14.84 3.61
CA GLN A 85 -6.88 -14.79 3.39
C GLN A 85 -7.54 -13.58 4.06
N ARG A 86 -6.82 -12.49 4.18
CA ARG A 86 -7.36 -11.23 4.69
C ARG A 86 -7.88 -10.40 3.53
N SER A 87 -9.01 -9.75 3.74
CA SER A 87 -9.60 -8.84 2.74
C SER A 87 -9.33 -7.37 3.07
N VAL A 88 -8.81 -7.10 4.25
CA VAL A 88 -8.60 -5.75 4.77
C VAL A 88 -7.16 -5.59 5.23
N LEU A 89 -6.60 -4.43 4.97
CA LEU A 89 -5.25 -4.05 5.34
C LEU A 89 -5.32 -2.73 6.11
N HIS A 90 -4.59 -2.63 7.22
CA HIS A 90 -4.46 -1.34 7.91
C HIS A 90 -3.37 -0.53 7.24
N ALA A 91 -3.72 0.63 6.75
CA ALA A 91 -2.82 1.48 5.98
C ALA A 91 -3.00 2.96 6.35
N ARG A 92 -1.94 3.74 6.14
CA ARG A 92 -2.02 5.19 6.27
C ARG A 92 -2.49 5.76 4.94
N VAL A 93 -3.56 6.54 4.96
CA VAL A 93 -4.17 7.08 3.74
C VAL A 93 -3.95 8.58 3.69
N LEU A 94 -3.24 9.03 2.67
CA LEU A 94 -3.03 10.45 2.39
C LEU A 94 -4.08 10.91 1.39
N GLU A 95 -4.83 11.96 1.76
CA GLU A 95 -5.84 12.53 0.87
C GLU A 95 -5.20 13.61 -0.01
N LEU A 96 -5.16 13.39 -1.32
CA LEU A 96 -4.64 14.37 -2.27
C LEU A 96 -5.74 15.15 -3.02
N GLY A 97 -6.94 14.68 -2.92
CA GLY A 97 -8.03 15.40 -3.58
C GLY A 97 -8.93 14.57 -4.48
#